data_a9f4f6f145e08e69dc97d572fb0f0eb0
#
_entry.id   a9f4f6f145e08e69dc97d572fb0f0eb0
#
_cell.length_a   1.000
_cell.length_b   1.000
_cell.length_c   1.000
_cell.angle_alpha   90.00
_cell.angle_beta   90.00
_cell.angle_gamma   90.00
#
_symmetry.space_group_name_H-M   'P 1'
#
loop_
_entity.id
_entity.type
_entity.pdbx_description
1 polymer ?
#
loop_
_entity_poly.entity_id
_entity_poly.type
_entity_poly.pdbx_seq_one_letter_code
_entity_poly.pdbx_strand_id
1 'polypeptide(L)'
;MLDYRVRSWSLLNLVNDIREKRLVPDAYFQRDLVWREIHKKDFIETILLGLPFPQLFISKGKVDLVEMKTVSCIVDGQQRTNAIIEFIDNKFSVSDKFFRDLDDVERTNFLKYEIAIIELDLENDDPQVQEIFQRINRTANSLRGIEKQASQYATSDFMLTAKLLADQIDLTAENNEYFKEDPRIPSEYYVWAKTQKVSRSQALFTSNNLFTALEISRKNHLSYVLNIIASIENGLFHRNEKSNEYLESYSESFSDKNNIINLIETTSTLYSKLKFNKKSYWHNKANFFSLFYALAKNINDDKKINLDQLKSNLENFEANIPEEYKVAATEGVNNLKERRIRDRYLNEIINSSLI
;
A
#
# COMPACT_ATOMS: atom_id res chain seq x y z
N MET A 1 3.67 31.30 10.72
CA MET A 1 2.61 30.65 11.54
C MET A 1 1.64 30.06 10.53
N LEU A 2 1.15 28.87 10.74
CA LEU A 2 0.19 28.25 9.84
C LEU A 2 -1.17 28.97 9.99
N ASP A 3 -1.72 29.47 8.89
CA ASP A 3 -3.06 30.04 8.88
C ASP A 3 -4.09 28.96 8.56
N TYR A 4 -5.16 28.92 9.33
CA TYR A 4 -6.28 28.02 9.12
C TYR A 4 -7.60 28.68 9.51
N ARG A 5 -8.70 28.15 9.00
CA ARG A 5 -10.05 28.60 9.34
C ARG A 5 -10.88 27.42 9.83
N VAL A 6 -11.71 27.68 10.82
CA VAL A 6 -12.73 26.73 11.29
C VAL A 6 -14.06 27.11 10.67
N ARG A 7 -14.68 26.15 9.99
CA ARG A 7 -15.97 26.34 9.33
C ARG A 7 -16.92 25.20 9.68
N SER A 8 -18.21 25.46 9.57
CA SER A 8 -19.23 24.43 9.58
C SER A 8 -19.73 24.20 8.15
N TRP A 9 -19.77 22.93 7.74
CA TRP A 9 -20.35 22.51 6.47
C TRP A 9 -21.46 21.48 6.73
N SER A 10 -22.56 21.60 5.98
CA SER A 10 -23.53 20.49 5.93
C SER A 10 -22.95 19.29 5.15
N LEU A 11 -23.42 18.09 5.46
CA LEU A 11 -23.06 16.92 4.65
C LEU A 11 -23.45 17.09 3.18
N LEU A 12 -24.55 17.80 2.90
CA LEU A 12 -24.95 18.12 1.53
C LEU A 12 -23.85 18.88 0.79
N ASN A 13 -23.26 19.92 1.41
CA ASN A 13 -22.18 20.68 0.81
C ASN A 13 -20.93 19.83 0.58
N LEU A 14 -20.53 19.03 1.57
CA LEU A 14 -19.41 18.10 1.44
C LEU A 14 -19.58 17.15 0.26
N VAL A 15 -20.76 16.52 0.16
CA VAL A 15 -21.07 15.54 -0.91
C VAL A 15 -21.09 16.21 -2.28
N ASN A 16 -21.68 17.39 -2.39
CA ASN A 16 -21.71 18.14 -3.66
C ASN A 16 -20.30 18.53 -4.11
N ASP A 17 -19.45 19.03 -3.21
CA ASP A 17 -18.08 19.41 -3.54
C ASP A 17 -17.24 18.22 -4.01
N ILE A 18 -17.46 17.03 -3.44
CA ILE A 18 -16.81 15.81 -3.89
C ILE A 18 -17.34 15.37 -5.27
N ARG A 19 -18.65 15.36 -5.47
CA ARG A 19 -19.26 14.96 -6.75
C ARG A 19 -18.90 15.90 -7.90
N GLU A 20 -18.77 17.20 -7.61
CA GLU A 20 -18.34 18.23 -8.56
C GLU A 20 -16.81 18.34 -8.67
N LYS A 21 -16.08 17.44 -8.01
CA LYS A 21 -14.62 17.41 -8.02
C LYS A 21 -13.94 18.70 -7.55
N ARG A 22 -14.64 19.47 -6.69
CA ARG A 22 -14.04 20.60 -5.98
C ARG A 22 -13.32 20.20 -4.70
N LEU A 23 -13.66 19.04 -4.15
CA LEU A 23 -12.98 18.42 -3.03
C LEU A 23 -12.56 17.00 -3.39
N VAL A 24 -11.27 16.74 -3.32
CA VAL A 24 -10.69 15.42 -3.61
C VAL A 24 -10.51 14.65 -2.30
N PRO A 25 -11.11 13.45 -2.15
CA PRO A 25 -11.03 12.69 -0.91
C PRO A 25 -9.67 11.98 -0.73
N ASP A 26 -8.95 11.70 -1.82
CA ASP A 26 -7.73 10.88 -1.82
C ASP A 26 -6.49 11.72 -2.13
N ALA A 27 -5.67 12.02 -1.13
CA ALA A 27 -4.37 12.63 -1.32
C ALA A 27 -3.26 11.56 -1.40
N TYR A 28 -2.19 11.83 -2.17
CA TYR A 28 -1.06 10.92 -2.40
C TYR A 28 -0.37 10.43 -1.11
N PHE A 29 -0.47 11.17 -0.02
CA PHE A 29 0.14 10.82 1.27
C PHE A 29 -0.79 10.02 2.20
N GLN A 30 -2.03 9.77 1.77
CA GLN A 30 -3.01 9.05 2.57
C GLN A 30 -2.90 7.54 2.38
N ARG A 31 -3.51 6.80 3.30
CA ARG A 31 -3.60 5.35 3.24
C ARG A 31 -4.83 4.92 2.45
N ASP A 32 -4.79 3.69 1.93
CA ASP A 32 -5.96 3.05 1.35
C ASP A 32 -7.13 2.97 2.36
N LEU A 33 -8.35 2.89 1.82
CA LEU A 33 -9.55 2.74 2.64
C LEU A 33 -9.53 1.40 3.38
N VAL A 34 -9.37 1.45 4.71
CA VAL A 34 -9.19 0.27 5.56
C VAL A 34 -10.36 0.00 6.51
N TRP A 35 -11.36 0.89 6.55
CA TRP A 35 -12.55 0.68 7.37
C TRP A 35 -13.35 -0.52 6.86
N ARG A 36 -13.57 -1.49 7.74
CA ARG A 36 -14.52 -2.57 7.49
C ARG A 36 -15.94 -2.01 7.58
N GLU A 37 -16.90 -2.70 6.95
CA GLU A 37 -18.30 -2.27 6.91
C GLU A 37 -18.88 -1.98 8.30
N ILE A 38 -18.50 -2.76 9.32
CA ILE A 38 -18.94 -2.52 10.70
C ILE A 38 -18.55 -1.13 11.22
N HIS A 39 -17.33 -0.65 10.89
CA HIS A 39 -16.89 0.69 11.31
C HIS A 39 -17.62 1.80 10.54
N LYS A 40 -17.97 1.56 9.27
CA LYS A 40 -18.76 2.48 8.46
C LYS A 40 -20.17 2.59 9.00
N LYS A 41 -20.79 1.47 9.36
CA LYS A 41 -22.13 1.41 9.95
C LYS A 41 -22.22 2.17 11.27
N ASP A 42 -21.30 1.90 12.19
CA ASP A 42 -21.19 2.57 13.50
C ASP A 42 -21.02 4.10 13.34
N PHE A 43 -20.18 4.52 12.38
CA PHE A 43 -19.99 5.92 12.09
C PHE A 43 -21.24 6.59 11.50
N ILE A 44 -21.91 5.96 10.55
CA ILE A 44 -23.15 6.50 9.97
C ILE A 44 -24.28 6.54 11.01
N GLU A 45 -24.36 5.55 11.89
CA GLU A 45 -25.29 5.54 13.02
C GLU A 45 -25.05 6.74 13.94
N THR A 46 -23.79 7.09 14.21
CA THR A 46 -23.42 8.31 14.96
C THR A 46 -24.03 9.57 14.35
N ILE A 47 -24.00 9.69 13.02
CA ILE A 47 -24.58 10.81 12.29
C ILE A 47 -26.11 10.79 12.36
N LEU A 48 -26.73 9.62 12.16
CA LEU A 48 -28.19 9.48 12.22
C LEU A 48 -28.75 9.80 13.62
N LEU A 49 -27.97 9.51 14.67
CA LEU A 49 -28.27 9.89 16.05
C LEU A 49 -28.00 11.37 16.37
N GLY A 50 -27.45 12.14 15.42
CA GLY A 50 -27.11 13.56 15.64
C GLY A 50 -25.93 13.77 16.60
N LEU A 51 -25.11 12.74 16.86
CA LEU A 51 -23.99 12.80 17.77
C LEU A 51 -22.76 13.43 17.06
N PRO A 52 -21.92 14.23 17.75
CA PRO A 52 -20.74 14.84 17.14
C PRO A 52 -19.64 13.81 16.88
N PHE A 53 -18.88 14.02 15.79
CA PHE A 53 -17.68 13.29 15.50
C PHE A 53 -16.48 14.23 15.24
N PRO A 54 -15.22 13.73 15.23
CA PRO A 54 -14.05 14.57 15.03
C PRO A 54 -14.07 15.32 13.69
N GLN A 55 -13.58 16.56 13.68
CA GLN A 55 -13.51 17.45 12.52
C GLN A 55 -12.75 16.83 11.33
N LEU A 56 -13.07 17.30 10.13
CA LEU A 56 -12.29 17.02 8.93
C LEU A 56 -11.24 18.12 8.72
N PHE A 57 -10.09 17.75 8.17
CA PHE A 57 -9.05 18.69 7.76
C PHE A 57 -8.98 18.71 6.23
N ILE A 58 -9.02 19.89 5.63
CA ILE A 58 -8.89 20.08 4.19
C ILE A 58 -7.81 21.12 3.89
N SER A 59 -7.08 20.94 2.78
CA SER A 59 -6.22 21.97 2.22
C SER A 59 -7.02 22.86 1.27
N LYS A 60 -6.68 24.12 1.15
CA LYS A 60 -7.41 25.10 0.32
C LYS A 60 -7.30 24.78 -1.17
N GLY A 61 -6.19 24.19 -1.59
CA GLY A 61 -5.93 23.86 -2.99
C GLY A 61 -5.54 25.05 -3.87
N LYS A 62 -5.25 24.73 -5.13
CA LYS A 62 -4.93 25.73 -6.16
C LYS A 62 -6.18 26.19 -6.90
N VAL A 63 -6.13 27.43 -7.39
CA VAL A 63 -7.16 27.95 -8.29
C VAL A 63 -6.85 27.45 -9.71
N ASP A 64 -7.76 26.67 -10.26
CA ASP A 64 -7.77 26.37 -11.69
C ASP A 64 -8.35 27.55 -12.45
N LEU A 65 -7.48 28.28 -13.17
CA LEU A 65 -7.88 29.48 -13.91
C LEU A 65 -8.68 29.17 -15.18
N VAL A 66 -8.58 27.93 -15.69
CA VAL A 66 -9.30 27.49 -16.89
C VAL A 66 -10.74 27.11 -16.52
N GLU A 67 -10.88 26.26 -15.53
CA GLU A 67 -12.17 25.78 -15.04
C GLU A 67 -12.82 26.75 -14.04
N MET A 68 -12.12 27.83 -13.66
CA MET A 68 -12.55 28.84 -12.67
C MET A 68 -13.02 28.20 -11.34
N LYS A 69 -12.33 27.17 -10.90
CA LYS A 69 -12.64 26.43 -9.66
C LYS A 69 -11.40 26.24 -8.80
N THR A 70 -11.60 26.08 -7.50
CA THR A 70 -10.55 25.65 -6.58
C THR A 70 -10.74 24.17 -6.29
N VAL A 71 -9.66 23.38 -6.40
CA VAL A 71 -9.66 21.96 -6.06
C VAL A 71 -8.96 21.78 -4.73
N SER A 72 -9.74 21.58 -3.68
CA SER A 72 -9.28 21.27 -2.32
C SER A 72 -9.04 19.77 -2.14
N CYS A 73 -8.29 19.41 -1.11
CA CYS A 73 -8.00 18.01 -0.80
C CYS A 73 -8.29 17.70 0.68
N ILE A 74 -8.85 16.53 0.97
CA ILE A 74 -9.02 16.07 2.35
C ILE A 74 -7.64 15.69 2.89
N VAL A 75 -7.23 16.30 3.99
CA VAL A 75 -5.98 16.02 4.70
C VAL A 75 -6.20 14.96 5.78
N ASP A 76 -7.31 15.06 6.55
CA ASP A 76 -7.75 14.00 7.46
C ASP A 76 -9.26 13.87 7.43
N GLY A 77 -9.75 12.62 7.49
CA GLY A 77 -11.16 12.28 7.46
C GLY A 77 -11.61 11.47 6.24
N GLN A 78 -10.68 11.01 5.39
CA GLN A 78 -10.94 10.22 4.19
C GLN A 78 -11.88 9.03 4.45
N GLN A 79 -11.62 8.22 5.49
CA GLN A 79 -12.45 7.05 5.83
C GLN A 79 -13.88 7.45 6.17
N ARG A 80 -14.05 8.56 6.91
CA ARG A 80 -15.35 9.13 7.29
C ARG A 80 -16.11 9.63 6.07
N THR A 81 -15.44 10.39 5.25
CA THR A 81 -16.01 10.93 4.00
C THR A 81 -16.43 9.81 3.05
N ASN A 82 -15.58 8.79 2.88
CA ASN A 82 -15.92 7.63 2.05
C ASN A 82 -17.15 6.87 2.59
N ALA A 83 -17.26 6.69 3.91
CA ALA A 83 -18.43 6.04 4.52
C ALA A 83 -19.72 6.83 4.25
N ILE A 84 -19.68 8.16 4.32
CA ILE A 84 -20.83 9.03 3.98
C ILE A 84 -21.23 8.83 2.51
N ILE A 85 -20.29 8.91 1.59
CA ILE A 85 -20.56 8.74 0.15
C ILE A 85 -21.14 7.34 -0.13
N GLU A 86 -20.52 6.29 0.39
CA GLU A 86 -20.98 4.91 0.19
C GLU A 86 -22.38 4.66 0.76
N PHE A 87 -22.72 5.27 1.89
CA PHE A 87 -24.07 5.16 2.45
C PHE A 87 -25.10 5.88 1.58
N ILE A 88 -24.82 7.11 1.13
CA ILE A 88 -25.70 7.86 0.22
C ILE A 88 -25.87 7.10 -1.11
N ASP A 89 -24.82 6.45 -1.60
CA ASP A 89 -24.85 5.61 -2.81
C ASP A 89 -25.48 4.22 -2.59
N ASN A 90 -26.04 3.95 -1.39
CA ASN A 90 -26.71 2.70 -1.02
C ASN A 90 -25.82 1.45 -1.13
N LYS A 91 -24.52 1.57 -0.81
CA LYS A 91 -23.59 0.44 -0.84
C LYS A 91 -23.69 -0.46 0.40
N PHE A 92 -24.20 0.05 1.50
CA PHE A 92 -24.46 -0.70 2.72
C PHE A 92 -25.65 -0.09 3.48
N SER A 93 -26.26 -0.89 4.38
CA SER A 93 -27.38 -0.48 5.25
C SER A 93 -26.92 -0.25 6.69
N VAL A 94 -27.62 0.62 7.42
CA VAL A 94 -27.48 0.85 8.86
C VAL A 94 -28.83 0.58 9.50
N SER A 95 -28.87 -0.25 10.55
CA SER A 95 -30.13 -0.68 11.20
C SER A 95 -31.17 -1.17 10.18
N ASP A 96 -30.70 -1.99 9.20
CA ASP A 96 -31.47 -2.58 8.10
C ASP A 96 -32.07 -1.59 7.09
N LYS A 97 -31.73 -0.30 7.19
CA LYS A 97 -32.13 0.74 6.21
C LYS A 97 -30.94 1.19 5.36
N PHE A 98 -31.11 1.24 4.04
CA PHE A 98 -30.24 1.98 3.13
C PHE A 98 -30.63 3.47 3.15
N PHE A 99 -29.78 4.35 2.63
CA PHE A 99 -30.10 5.77 2.53
C PHE A 99 -31.43 6.04 1.78
N ARG A 100 -31.70 5.27 0.72
CA ARG A 100 -32.98 5.34 -0.04
C ARG A 100 -34.20 4.92 0.77
N ASP A 101 -34.04 4.15 1.85
CA ASP A 101 -35.13 3.63 2.66
C ASP A 101 -35.47 4.56 3.84
N LEU A 102 -34.64 5.60 4.05
CA LEU A 102 -34.92 6.68 5.01
C LEU A 102 -36.12 7.50 4.52
N ASP A 103 -36.95 7.97 5.43
CA ASP A 103 -37.99 8.93 5.09
C ASP A 103 -37.42 10.33 4.76
N ASP A 104 -38.27 11.24 4.27
CA ASP A 104 -37.83 12.57 3.83
C ASP A 104 -37.28 13.42 4.97
N VAL A 105 -37.76 13.21 6.19
CA VAL A 105 -37.28 13.92 7.38
C VAL A 105 -35.91 13.36 7.79
N GLU A 106 -35.77 12.05 7.86
CA GLU A 106 -34.49 11.38 8.15
C GLU A 106 -33.42 11.76 7.13
N ARG A 107 -33.73 11.73 5.83
CA ARG A 107 -32.80 12.16 4.76
C ARG A 107 -32.42 13.63 4.88
N THR A 108 -33.41 14.50 5.14
CA THR A 108 -33.16 15.92 5.28
C THR A 108 -32.26 16.21 6.47
N ASN A 109 -32.51 15.57 7.61
CA ASN A 109 -31.70 15.70 8.82
C ASN A 109 -30.28 15.20 8.58
N PHE A 110 -30.10 14.05 7.92
CA PHE A 110 -28.79 13.52 7.56
C PHE A 110 -28.01 14.49 6.65
N LEU A 111 -28.64 15.01 5.59
CA LEU A 111 -27.99 15.92 4.65
C LEU A 111 -27.71 17.30 5.26
N LYS A 112 -28.51 17.75 6.21
CA LYS A 112 -28.30 19.02 6.96
C LYS A 112 -27.37 18.87 8.16
N TYR A 113 -26.94 17.64 8.49
CA TYR A 113 -26.00 17.44 9.60
C TYR A 113 -24.74 18.29 9.38
N GLU A 114 -24.37 19.06 10.41
CA GLU A 114 -23.25 20.01 10.35
C GLU A 114 -21.96 19.36 10.84
N ILE A 115 -20.91 19.47 10.05
CA ILE A 115 -19.58 18.99 10.36
C ILE A 115 -18.59 20.12 10.55
N ALA A 116 -17.69 19.97 11.52
CA ALA A 116 -16.60 20.92 11.71
C ALA A 116 -15.49 20.64 10.68
N ILE A 117 -15.12 21.68 9.93
CA ILE A 117 -14.03 21.64 8.95
C ILE A 117 -12.90 22.57 9.42
N ILE A 118 -11.68 22.05 9.43
CA ILE A 118 -10.45 22.84 9.55
C ILE A 118 -9.88 23.01 8.14
N GLU A 119 -10.03 24.21 7.60
CA GLU A 119 -9.49 24.58 6.28
C GLU A 119 -8.10 25.19 6.46
N LEU A 120 -7.07 24.48 5.97
CA LEU A 120 -5.68 24.93 5.99
C LEU A 120 -5.43 25.86 4.80
N ASP A 121 -4.83 27.03 5.05
CA ASP A 121 -4.46 27.98 3.99
C ASP A 121 -3.15 27.55 3.33
N LEU A 122 -3.15 26.34 2.77
CA LEU A 122 -2.04 25.69 2.10
C LEU A 122 -2.52 25.09 0.78
N GLU A 123 -1.65 25.10 -0.22
CA GLU A 123 -1.89 24.37 -1.46
C GLU A 123 -1.77 22.86 -1.23
N ASN A 124 -2.43 22.05 -2.08
CA ASN A 124 -2.48 20.58 -1.89
C ASN A 124 -1.11 19.91 -1.97
N ASP A 125 -0.15 20.50 -2.68
CA ASP A 125 1.23 20.02 -2.87
C ASP A 125 2.24 20.66 -1.91
N ASP A 126 1.79 21.50 -0.97
CA ASP A 126 2.67 22.06 0.05
C ASP A 126 3.17 20.95 1.00
N PRO A 127 4.51 20.82 1.21
CA PRO A 127 5.06 19.81 2.11
C PRO A 127 4.52 19.88 3.54
N GLN A 128 4.07 21.05 4.01
CA GLN A 128 3.47 21.23 5.32
C GLN A 128 2.13 20.47 5.46
N VAL A 129 1.39 20.28 4.36
CA VAL A 129 0.15 19.49 4.39
C VAL A 129 0.44 18.05 4.82
N GLN A 130 1.50 17.45 4.28
CA GLN A 130 1.93 16.12 4.68
C GLN A 130 2.43 16.07 6.13
N GLU A 131 3.17 17.08 6.58
CA GLU A 131 3.61 17.16 7.98
C GLU A 131 2.42 17.24 8.94
N ILE A 132 1.42 18.07 8.63
CA ILE A 132 0.19 18.21 9.43
C ILE A 132 -0.56 16.89 9.47
N PHE A 133 -0.74 16.22 8.35
CA PHE A 133 -1.35 14.89 8.30
C PHE A 133 -0.64 13.90 9.22
N GLN A 134 0.70 13.86 9.17
CA GLN A 134 1.48 12.99 10.05
C GLN A 134 1.30 13.34 11.53
N ARG A 135 1.23 14.64 11.89
CA ARG A 135 1.03 15.10 13.27
C ARG A 135 -0.36 14.76 13.82
N ILE A 136 -1.41 15.00 13.03
CA ILE A 136 -2.79 14.65 13.39
C ILE A 136 -2.91 13.16 13.64
N ASN A 137 -2.34 12.34 12.76
CA ASN A 137 -2.40 10.89 12.86
C ASN A 137 -1.51 10.29 13.98
N ARG A 138 -0.56 11.04 14.55
CA ARG A 138 0.23 10.56 15.71
C ARG A 138 -0.61 10.34 16.96
N THR A 139 -1.70 11.07 17.10
CA THR A 139 -2.55 11.05 18.32
C THR A 139 -3.76 10.13 18.21
N ALA A 140 -4.27 9.85 16.99
CA ALA A 140 -5.56 9.19 16.82
C ALA A 140 -5.51 7.69 16.48
N ASN A 141 -4.59 7.22 15.67
CA ASN A 141 -4.29 5.80 15.39
C ASN A 141 -3.02 5.77 14.55
N SER A 142 -1.92 5.26 15.09
CA SER A 142 -0.63 5.32 14.40
C SER A 142 -0.72 4.65 13.03
N LEU A 143 -0.42 5.42 11.96
CA LEU A 143 -0.03 4.84 10.68
C LEU A 143 0.98 3.72 10.95
N ARG A 144 0.83 2.58 10.29
CA ARG A 144 1.82 1.52 10.38
C ARG A 144 3.17 2.01 9.87
N GLY A 145 4.25 1.37 10.31
CA GLY A 145 5.60 1.76 9.89
C GLY A 145 5.72 1.93 8.37
N ILE A 146 5.16 0.98 7.58
CA ILE A 146 5.23 1.04 6.12
C ILE A 146 4.38 2.18 5.51
N GLU A 147 3.22 2.51 6.08
CA GLU A 147 2.38 3.62 5.59
C GLU A 147 3.09 4.97 5.80
N LYS A 148 3.79 5.13 6.95
CA LYS A 148 4.63 6.31 7.22
C LYS A 148 5.81 6.38 6.24
N GLN A 149 6.50 5.27 6.04
CA GLN A 149 7.63 5.20 5.11
C GLN A 149 7.20 5.49 3.67
N ALA A 150 6.08 4.92 3.20
CA ALA A 150 5.56 5.15 1.85
C ALA A 150 5.19 6.62 1.60
N SER A 151 4.79 7.35 2.65
CA SER A 151 4.53 8.77 2.60
C SER A 151 5.82 9.60 2.74
N GLN A 152 6.68 9.26 3.69
CA GLN A 152 7.93 10.00 3.95
C GLN A 152 8.90 9.93 2.77
N TYR A 153 9.01 8.75 2.15
CA TYR A 153 9.92 8.47 1.02
C TYR A 153 9.18 8.36 -0.31
N ALA A 154 8.06 9.07 -0.46
CA ALA A 154 7.17 8.94 -1.62
C ALA A 154 7.87 9.15 -2.97
N THR A 155 8.89 10.00 -3.01
CA THR A 155 9.70 10.33 -4.20
C THR A 155 11.03 9.60 -4.26
N SER A 156 11.37 8.80 -3.25
CA SER A 156 12.60 8.01 -3.23
C SER A 156 12.62 7.00 -4.38
N ASP A 157 13.71 6.95 -5.13
CA ASP A 157 13.86 6.04 -6.27
C ASP A 157 13.76 4.56 -5.83
N PHE A 158 14.26 4.23 -4.64
CA PHE A 158 14.12 2.91 -4.04
C PHE A 158 12.66 2.58 -3.69
N MET A 159 11.93 3.52 -3.07
CA MET A 159 10.50 3.35 -2.77
C MET A 159 9.66 3.24 -4.04
N LEU A 160 9.93 4.07 -5.03
CA LEU A 160 9.23 4.06 -6.32
C LEU A 160 9.46 2.75 -7.09
N THR A 161 10.68 2.19 -7.02
CA THR A 161 10.99 0.87 -7.59
C THR A 161 10.17 -0.23 -6.89
N ALA A 162 10.11 -0.20 -5.57
CA ALA A 162 9.31 -1.15 -4.80
C ALA A 162 7.80 -1.01 -5.06
N LYS A 163 7.29 0.22 -5.15
CA LYS A 163 5.88 0.51 -5.50
C LYS A 163 5.52 -0.03 -6.88
N LEU A 164 6.41 0.14 -7.87
CA LEU A 164 6.21 -0.37 -9.22
C LEU A 164 6.07 -1.91 -9.23
N LEU A 165 6.96 -2.61 -8.53
CA LEU A 165 6.96 -4.07 -8.43
C LEU A 165 5.77 -4.61 -7.63
N ALA A 166 5.27 -3.84 -6.66
CA ALA A 166 4.16 -4.20 -5.76
C ALA A 166 2.78 -3.73 -6.27
N ASP A 167 2.67 -3.19 -7.48
CA ASP A 167 1.43 -2.62 -8.03
C ASP A 167 0.82 -1.53 -7.12
N GLN A 168 1.67 -0.66 -6.60
CA GLN A 168 1.30 0.40 -5.65
C GLN A 168 1.54 1.82 -6.20
N ILE A 169 1.66 1.96 -7.53
CA ILE A 169 1.76 3.24 -8.22
C ILE A 169 0.85 3.25 -9.44
N ASP A 170 0.03 4.29 -9.57
CA ASP A 170 -0.87 4.46 -10.71
C ASP A 170 -0.11 5.04 -11.92
N LEU A 171 0.18 4.20 -12.90
CA LEU A 171 0.84 4.61 -14.15
C LEU A 171 -0.15 5.16 -15.20
N THR A 172 -1.45 5.10 -14.96
CA THR A 172 -2.48 5.57 -15.89
C THR A 172 -2.81 7.05 -15.71
N ALA A 173 -2.50 7.61 -14.55
CA ALA A 173 -2.71 9.02 -14.22
C ALA A 173 -1.69 9.90 -14.98
N GLU A 174 -2.02 10.29 -16.23
CA GLU A 174 -1.12 11.07 -17.09
C GLU A 174 -0.73 12.42 -16.49
N ASN A 175 -1.57 13.01 -15.61
CA ASN A 175 -1.36 14.34 -15.04
C ASN A 175 -1.53 14.40 -13.52
N ASN A 176 -1.53 13.26 -12.82
CA ASN A 176 -1.81 13.20 -11.36
C ASN A 176 -3.03 14.07 -10.95
N GLU A 177 -4.08 14.02 -11.79
CA GLU A 177 -5.23 14.93 -11.81
C GLU A 177 -5.96 15.00 -10.47
N TYR A 178 -5.81 13.95 -9.65
CA TYR A 178 -6.47 13.82 -8.35
C TYR A 178 -5.50 13.64 -7.19
N PHE A 179 -4.25 14.08 -7.32
CA PHE A 179 -3.23 13.97 -6.25
C PHE A 179 -3.06 12.54 -5.70
N LYS A 180 -3.27 11.52 -6.54
CA LYS A 180 -3.10 10.11 -6.15
C LYS A 180 -1.66 9.78 -5.82
N GLU A 181 -0.72 10.40 -6.52
CA GLU A 181 0.72 10.25 -6.32
C GLU A 181 1.35 11.59 -5.90
N ASP A 182 2.52 11.54 -5.30
CA ASP A 182 3.26 12.74 -4.90
C ASP A 182 3.57 13.61 -6.14
N PRO A 183 3.14 14.88 -6.19
CA PRO A 183 3.37 15.74 -7.34
C PRO A 183 4.85 16.04 -7.61
N ARG A 184 5.74 15.74 -6.66
CA ARG A 184 7.19 15.88 -6.82
C ARG A 184 7.84 14.71 -7.54
N ILE A 185 7.10 13.61 -7.84
CA ILE A 185 7.63 12.50 -8.65
C ILE A 185 7.88 13.04 -10.08
N PRO A 186 9.13 12.93 -10.60
CA PRO A 186 9.44 13.44 -11.93
C PRO A 186 8.62 12.74 -13.03
N SER A 187 8.19 13.49 -14.04
CA SER A 187 7.45 12.93 -15.18
C SER A 187 8.24 11.84 -15.92
N GLU A 188 9.56 11.95 -15.95
CA GLU A 188 10.49 10.99 -16.54
C GLU A 188 10.38 9.61 -15.87
N TYR A 189 10.05 9.57 -14.57
CA TYR A 189 9.83 8.32 -13.86
C TYR A 189 8.65 7.55 -14.47
N TYR A 190 7.53 8.20 -14.75
CA TYR A 190 6.35 7.55 -15.34
C TYR A 190 6.62 7.03 -16.74
N VAL A 191 7.36 7.81 -17.55
CA VAL A 191 7.79 7.38 -18.89
C VAL A 191 8.67 6.13 -18.78
N TRP A 192 9.65 6.13 -17.89
CA TRP A 192 10.52 4.99 -17.64
C TRP A 192 9.75 3.79 -17.10
N ALA A 193 8.88 3.98 -16.10
CA ALA A 193 8.13 2.91 -15.46
C ALA A 193 7.21 2.18 -16.44
N LYS A 194 6.56 2.90 -17.38
CA LYS A 194 5.73 2.32 -18.44
C LYS A 194 6.52 1.40 -19.39
N THR A 195 7.85 1.53 -19.47
CA THR A 195 8.71 0.65 -20.29
C THR A 195 9.10 -0.63 -19.57
N GLN A 196 8.92 -0.70 -18.25
CA GLN A 196 9.35 -1.85 -17.47
C GLN A 196 8.39 -3.04 -17.59
N LYS A 197 8.95 -4.25 -17.61
CA LYS A 197 8.17 -5.50 -17.56
C LYS A 197 8.06 -5.92 -16.10
N VAL A 198 6.87 -5.77 -15.50
CA VAL A 198 6.62 -6.03 -14.07
C VAL A 198 5.33 -6.82 -13.82
N SER A 199 4.66 -7.27 -14.87
CA SER A 199 3.34 -7.89 -14.75
C SER A 199 3.33 -9.17 -13.92
N ARG A 200 4.41 -9.95 -13.92
CA ARG A 200 4.53 -11.18 -13.13
C ARG A 200 4.78 -10.88 -11.65
N SER A 201 5.65 -9.92 -11.36
CA SER A 201 5.90 -9.48 -10.00
C SER A 201 4.64 -8.85 -9.39
N GLN A 202 3.97 -7.96 -10.11
CA GLN A 202 2.72 -7.35 -9.66
C GLN A 202 1.66 -8.42 -9.37
N ALA A 203 1.40 -9.35 -10.30
CA ALA A 203 0.45 -10.44 -10.10
C ALA A 203 0.84 -11.35 -8.91
N LEU A 204 2.12 -11.57 -8.66
CA LEU A 204 2.60 -12.40 -7.56
C LEU A 204 2.43 -11.69 -6.21
N PHE A 205 2.89 -10.44 -6.08
CA PHE A 205 2.86 -9.70 -4.83
C PHE A 205 1.46 -9.19 -4.44
N THR A 206 0.50 -9.17 -5.38
CA THR A 206 -0.92 -8.90 -5.08
C THR A 206 -1.77 -10.17 -5.00
N SER A 207 -1.16 -11.35 -5.11
CA SER A 207 -1.86 -12.63 -5.08
C SER A 207 -2.50 -12.91 -3.71
N ASN A 208 -3.78 -13.29 -3.71
CA ASN A 208 -4.50 -13.73 -2.51
C ASN A 208 -3.93 -15.00 -1.85
N ASN A 209 -3.04 -15.72 -2.53
CA ASN A 209 -2.32 -16.86 -1.94
C ASN A 209 -1.20 -16.42 -0.98
N LEU A 210 -0.67 -15.20 -1.17
CA LEU A 210 0.42 -14.64 -0.36
C LEU A 210 -0.05 -13.55 0.59
N PHE A 211 -0.92 -12.65 0.13
CA PHE A 211 -1.39 -11.52 0.91
C PHE A 211 -2.92 -11.42 0.86
N THR A 212 -3.54 -11.23 2.00
CA THR A 212 -4.97 -10.93 2.08
C THR A 212 -5.26 -9.53 1.56
N ALA A 213 -6.50 -9.27 1.14
CA ALA A 213 -6.92 -7.93 0.70
C ALA A 213 -6.64 -6.85 1.77
N LEU A 214 -6.80 -7.19 3.06
CA LEU A 214 -6.49 -6.30 4.17
C LEU A 214 -4.99 -6.01 4.29
N GLU A 215 -4.12 -6.98 4.00
CA GLU A 215 -2.67 -6.77 4.03
C GLU A 215 -2.19 -5.93 2.84
N ILE A 216 -2.82 -6.11 1.69
CA ILE A 216 -2.55 -5.28 0.50
C ILE A 216 -2.97 -3.83 0.79
N SER A 217 -4.20 -3.60 1.28
CA SER A 217 -4.68 -2.25 1.61
C SER A 217 -3.85 -1.54 2.69
N ARG A 218 -3.17 -2.32 3.55
CA ARG A 218 -2.23 -1.83 4.57
C ARG A 218 -0.77 -1.79 4.11
N LYS A 219 -0.52 -1.95 2.82
CA LYS A 219 0.80 -1.91 2.18
C LYS A 219 1.81 -2.92 2.75
N ASN A 220 1.35 -4.02 3.39
CA ASN A 220 2.26 -5.02 3.95
C ASN A 220 3.11 -5.69 2.85
N HIS A 221 2.53 -5.95 1.66
CA HIS A 221 3.23 -6.47 0.49
C HIS A 221 4.33 -5.52 0.00
N LEU A 222 4.13 -4.20 0.07
CA LEU A 222 5.16 -3.20 -0.26
C LEU A 222 6.36 -3.30 0.69
N SER A 223 6.12 -3.40 2.01
CA SER A 223 7.20 -3.66 2.99
C SER A 223 7.97 -4.95 2.67
N TYR A 224 7.26 -5.93 2.17
CA TYR A 224 7.82 -7.22 1.78
C TYR A 224 8.74 -7.09 0.56
N VAL A 225 8.31 -6.37 -0.47
CA VAL A 225 9.10 -6.09 -1.68
C VAL A 225 10.36 -5.28 -1.33
N LEU A 226 10.26 -4.24 -0.48
CA LEU A 226 11.43 -3.49 0.00
C LEU A 226 12.47 -4.40 0.66
N ASN A 227 12.03 -5.34 1.50
CA ASN A 227 12.93 -6.31 2.13
C ASN A 227 13.55 -7.29 1.14
N ILE A 228 12.81 -7.73 0.12
CA ILE A 228 13.33 -8.61 -0.95
C ILE A 228 14.41 -7.87 -1.73
N ILE A 229 14.15 -6.64 -2.20
CA ILE A 229 15.13 -5.85 -2.95
C ILE A 229 16.40 -5.68 -2.12
N ALA A 230 16.28 -5.20 -0.88
CA ALA A 230 17.42 -4.99 0.01
C ALA A 230 18.19 -6.29 0.31
N SER A 231 17.51 -7.45 0.36
CA SER A 231 18.19 -8.75 0.54
C SER A 231 18.93 -9.21 -0.71
N ILE A 232 18.40 -8.96 -1.90
CA ILE A 232 19.07 -9.25 -3.16
C ILE A 232 20.35 -8.43 -3.28
N GLU A 233 20.29 -7.14 -2.96
CA GLU A 233 21.41 -6.20 -3.02
C GLU A 233 22.53 -6.51 -2.01
N ASN A 234 22.17 -6.80 -0.76
CA ASN A 234 23.13 -6.81 0.34
C ASN A 234 23.15 -8.12 1.16
N GLY A 235 22.47 -9.16 0.68
CA GLY A 235 22.32 -10.41 1.43
C GLY A 235 21.28 -10.30 2.55
N LEU A 236 21.15 -11.39 3.32
CA LEU A 236 20.16 -11.46 4.41
C LEU A 236 20.56 -10.57 5.59
N PHE A 237 19.57 -9.92 6.19
CA PHE A 237 19.74 -8.98 7.32
C PHE A 237 18.63 -9.17 8.37
N HIS A 238 18.80 -8.51 9.52
CA HIS A 238 17.86 -8.59 10.63
C HIS A 238 16.66 -7.67 10.39
N ARG A 239 15.44 -8.21 10.46
CA ARG A 239 14.15 -7.49 10.29
C ARG A 239 14.15 -6.58 9.06
N ASN A 240 14.03 -5.25 9.26
CA ASN A 240 13.94 -4.24 8.20
C ASN A 240 15.16 -3.30 8.16
N GLU A 241 16.28 -3.66 8.81
CA GLU A 241 17.42 -2.75 8.96
C GLU A 241 17.91 -2.20 7.63
N LYS A 242 18.20 -3.08 6.66
CA LYS A 242 18.73 -2.65 5.36
C LYS A 242 17.71 -1.98 4.47
N SER A 243 16.44 -2.40 4.50
CA SER A 243 15.40 -1.70 3.75
C SER A 243 15.18 -0.28 4.27
N ASN A 244 15.29 -0.05 5.59
CA ASN A 244 15.23 1.29 6.17
C ASN A 244 16.44 2.14 5.79
N GLU A 245 17.64 1.58 5.85
CA GLU A 245 18.88 2.24 5.40
C GLU A 245 18.80 2.64 3.91
N TYR A 246 18.26 1.76 3.07
CA TYR A 246 18.15 2.01 1.63
C TYR A 246 17.11 3.07 1.27
N LEU A 247 16.05 3.22 2.06
CA LEU A 247 15.11 4.32 1.88
C LEU A 247 15.77 5.70 2.05
N GLU A 248 16.76 5.80 2.92
CA GLU A 248 17.54 7.02 3.14
C GLU A 248 18.65 7.16 2.08
N SER A 249 19.45 6.11 1.89
CA SER A 249 20.64 6.14 1.02
C SER A 249 20.30 6.28 -0.46
N TYR A 250 19.19 5.72 -0.91
CA TYR A 250 18.71 5.77 -2.30
C TYR A 250 17.50 6.69 -2.48
N SER A 251 17.44 7.77 -1.70
CA SER A 251 16.38 8.76 -1.80
C SER A 251 16.35 9.47 -3.16
N GLU A 252 17.52 9.78 -3.72
CA GLU A 252 17.65 10.48 -4.99
C GLU A 252 17.84 9.55 -6.19
N SER A 253 18.63 8.48 -6.03
CA SER A 253 18.98 7.58 -7.13
C SER A 253 19.24 6.16 -6.64
N PHE A 254 18.61 5.19 -7.28
CA PHE A 254 18.86 3.77 -7.13
C PHE A 254 19.38 3.21 -8.47
N SER A 255 20.69 3.25 -8.66
CA SER A 255 21.34 2.97 -9.93
C SER A 255 21.06 1.56 -10.48
N ASP A 256 20.91 0.57 -9.61
CA ASP A 256 20.69 -0.84 -9.99
C ASP A 256 19.22 -1.23 -10.23
N LYS A 257 18.30 -0.25 -10.20
CA LYS A 257 16.85 -0.51 -10.29
C LYS A 257 16.43 -1.35 -11.50
N ASN A 258 17.05 -1.15 -12.67
CA ASN A 258 16.70 -1.91 -13.89
C ASN A 258 17.08 -3.39 -13.76
N ASN A 259 18.27 -3.70 -13.23
CA ASN A 259 18.72 -5.07 -13.01
C ASN A 259 17.84 -5.75 -11.97
N ILE A 260 17.53 -5.06 -10.87
CA ILE A 260 16.66 -5.56 -9.80
C ILE A 260 15.25 -5.86 -10.32
N ILE A 261 14.66 -4.96 -11.12
CA ILE A 261 13.33 -5.19 -11.71
C ILE A 261 13.36 -6.43 -12.60
N ASN A 262 14.34 -6.55 -13.49
CA ASN A 262 14.47 -7.69 -14.38
C ASN A 262 14.67 -8.99 -13.62
N LEU A 263 15.48 -8.99 -12.56
CA LEU A 263 15.74 -10.15 -11.73
C LEU A 263 14.49 -10.59 -10.96
N ILE A 264 13.76 -9.65 -10.35
CA ILE A 264 12.52 -9.92 -9.62
C ILE A 264 11.43 -10.43 -10.59
N GLU A 265 11.29 -9.83 -11.76
CA GLU A 265 10.32 -10.28 -12.78
C GLU A 265 10.63 -11.70 -13.28
N THR A 266 11.91 -12.00 -13.53
CA THR A 266 12.39 -13.33 -13.91
C THR A 266 12.12 -14.34 -12.80
N THR A 267 12.45 -14.01 -11.57
CA THR A 267 12.23 -14.84 -10.39
C THR A 267 10.73 -15.08 -10.16
N SER A 268 9.90 -14.05 -10.32
CA SER A 268 8.44 -14.15 -10.22
C SER A 268 7.87 -15.09 -11.28
N THR A 269 8.40 -15.03 -12.50
CA THR A 269 8.03 -15.92 -13.59
C THR A 269 8.40 -17.37 -13.25
N LEU A 270 9.62 -17.61 -12.73
CA LEU A 270 10.08 -18.94 -12.35
C LEU A 270 9.24 -19.50 -11.19
N TYR A 271 9.02 -18.72 -10.14
CA TYR A 271 8.18 -19.11 -9.01
C TYR A 271 6.76 -19.48 -9.46
N SER A 272 6.15 -18.69 -10.35
CA SER A 272 4.82 -18.96 -10.88
C SER A 272 4.74 -20.25 -11.70
N LYS A 273 5.83 -20.63 -12.39
CA LYS A 273 5.94 -21.90 -13.16
C LYS A 273 5.98 -23.14 -12.26
N LEU A 274 6.35 -23.01 -10.99
CA LEU A 274 6.31 -24.14 -10.03
C LEU A 274 4.86 -24.58 -9.73
N LYS A 275 3.86 -23.73 -9.97
CA LYS A 275 2.42 -24.05 -9.86
C LYS A 275 2.05 -24.75 -8.55
N PHE A 276 2.47 -24.19 -7.43
CA PHE A 276 2.13 -24.72 -6.12
C PHE A 276 0.62 -24.72 -5.86
N ASN A 277 0.13 -25.69 -5.12
CA ASN A 277 -1.26 -25.72 -4.66
C ASN A 277 -1.55 -24.53 -3.74
N LYS A 278 -2.82 -24.04 -3.70
CA LYS A 278 -3.23 -22.90 -2.88
C LYS A 278 -2.85 -23.02 -1.40
N LYS A 279 -2.77 -24.25 -0.86
CA LYS A 279 -2.42 -24.54 0.55
C LYS A 279 -0.96 -24.92 0.74
N SER A 280 -0.12 -24.79 -0.27
CA SER A 280 1.29 -25.17 -0.18
C SER A 280 2.02 -24.37 0.90
N TYR A 281 2.93 -25.05 1.57
CA TYR A 281 3.83 -24.49 2.57
C TYR A 281 4.68 -23.32 2.01
N TRP A 282 4.90 -23.32 0.70
CA TRP A 282 5.68 -22.29 -0.01
C TRP A 282 4.93 -20.97 -0.18
N HIS A 283 3.63 -20.90 0.11
CA HIS A 283 2.85 -19.67 0.20
C HIS A 283 2.89 -19.03 1.59
N ASN A 284 3.44 -19.69 2.62
CA ASN A 284 3.75 -19.04 3.89
C ASN A 284 4.78 -17.94 3.66
N LYS A 285 4.57 -16.75 4.22
CA LYS A 285 5.41 -15.57 3.96
C LYS A 285 6.89 -15.77 4.26
N ALA A 286 7.23 -16.47 5.36
CA ALA A 286 8.62 -16.74 5.69
C ALA A 286 9.30 -17.66 4.67
N ASN A 287 8.57 -18.68 4.21
CA ASN A 287 9.06 -19.64 3.24
C ASN A 287 9.13 -19.02 1.83
N PHE A 288 8.09 -18.30 1.45
CA PHE A 288 8.07 -17.55 0.19
C PHE A 288 9.26 -16.59 0.11
N PHE A 289 9.48 -15.78 1.16
CA PHE A 289 10.61 -14.84 1.20
C PHE A 289 11.95 -15.57 0.95
N SER A 290 12.19 -16.64 1.71
CA SER A 290 13.46 -17.35 1.63
C SER A 290 13.64 -18.07 0.30
N LEU A 291 12.57 -18.71 -0.22
CA LEU A 291 12.61 -19.38 -1.52
C LEU A 291 12.81 -18.36 -2.65
N PHE A 292 12.08 -17.25 -2.62
CA PHE A 292 12.21 -16.20 -3.62
C PHE A 292 13.61 -15.59 -3.64
N TYR A 293 14.16 -15.29 -2.46
CA TYR A 293 15.53 -14.78 -2.33
C TYR A 293 16.56 -15.78 -2.85
N ALA A 294 16.46 -17.06 -2.47
CA ALA A 294 17.39 -18.10 -2.92
C ALA A 294 17.31 -18.32 -4.45
N LEU A 295 16.11 -18.29 -5.03
CA LEU A 295 15.93 -18.36 -6.48
C LEU A 295 16.55 -17.14 -7.19
N ALA A 296 16.27 -15.92 -6.70
CA ALA A 296 16.82 -14.71 -7.26
C ALA A 296 18.35 -14.71 -7.27
N LYS A 297 18.96 -15.13 -6.15
CA LYS A 297 20.41 -15.26 -6.04
C LYS A 297 20.98 -16.24 -7.07
N ASN A 298 20.39 -17.42 -7.23
CA ASN A 298 20.88 -18.41 -8.20
C ASN A 298 20.67 -17.97 -9.65
N ILE A 299 19.58 -17.23 -9.95
CA ILE A 299 19.36 -16.61 -11.26
C ILE A 299 20.40 -15.52 -11.52
N ASN A 300 20.71 -14.68 -10.54
CA ASN A 300 21.73 -13.63 -10.64
C ASN A 300 23.13 -14.20 -10.86
N ASP A 301 23.38 -15.41 -10.34
CA ASP A 301 24.63 -16.18 -10.57
C ASP A 301 24.61 -16.97 -11.91
N ASP A 302 23.67 -16.69 -12.82
CA ASP A 302 23.48 -17.36 -14.13
C ASP A 302 23.31 -18.89 -14.05
N LYS A 303 22.89 -19.43 -12.91
CA LYS A 303 22.68 -20.86 -12.72
C LYS A 303 21.40 -21.32 -13.41
N LYS A 304 21.47 -22.43 -14.14
CA LYS A 304 20.33 -23.04 -14.79
C LYS A 304 19.63 -24.02 -13.86
N ILE A 305 18.35 -23.79 -13.60
CA ILE A 305 17.53 -24.59 -12.68
C ILE A 305 16.59 -25.50 -13.48
N ASN A 306 16.62 -26.78 -13.20
CA ASN A 306 15.61 -27.74 -13.68
C ASN A 306 14.33 -27.58 -12.85
N LEU A 307 13.28 -27.00 -13.45
CA LEU A 307 12.04 -26.68 -12.75
C LEU A 307 11.28 -27.91 -12.24
N ASP A 308 11.27 -28.99 -12.99
CA ASP A 308 10.56 -30.23 -12.59
C ASP A 308 11.26 -30.87 -11.42
N GLN A 309 12.61 -30.94 -11.46
CA GLN A 309 13.41 -31.42 -10.35
C GLN A 309 13.27 -30.54 -9.11
N LEU A 310 13.33 -29.21 -9.28
CA LEU A 310 13.17 -28.27 -8.17
C LEU A 310 11.80 -28.45 -7.52
N LYS A 311 10.72 -28.52 -8.33
CA LYS A 311 9.37 -28.74 -7.82
C LYS A 311 9.28 -30.02 -7.01
N SER A 312 9.76 -31.14 -7.56
CA SER A 312 9.77 -32.44 -6.86
C SER A 312 10.55 -32.40 -5.55
N ASN A 313 11.71 -31.74 -5.54
CA ASN A 313 12.54 -31.60 -4.34
C ASN A 313 11.83 -30.72 -3.26
N LEU A 314 11.16 -29.63 -3.67
CA LEU A 314 10.39 -28.77 -2.76
C LEU A 314 9.15 -29.48 -2.19
N GLU A 315 8.44 -30.27 -2.99
CA GLU A 315 7.30 -31.10 -2.56
C GLU A 315 7.76 -32.22 -1.58
N ASN A 316 8.87 -32.87 -1.86
CA ASN A 316 9.47 -33.87 -0.94
C ASN A 316 9.91 -33.24 0.38
N PHE A 317 10.46 -32.02 0.35
CA PHE A 317 10.82 -31.28 1.55
C PHE A 317 9.59 -30.89 2.35
N GLU A 318 8.52 -30.44 1.69
CA GLU A 318 7.23 -30.09 2.31
C GLU A 318 6.62 -31.31 3.04
N ALA A 319 6.82 -32.53 2.51
CA ALA A 319 6.36 -33.76 3.15
C ALA A 319 7.18 -34.17 4.40
N ASN A 320 8.44 -33.74 4.50
CA ASN A 320 9.36 -34.12 5.56
C ASN A 320 10.19 -32.94 6.07
N ILE A 321 9.53 -31.92 6.61
CA ILE A 321 10.19 -30.68 7.05
C ILE A 321 11.05 -30.96 8.29
N PRO A 322 12.38 -30.66 8.26
CA PRO A 322 13.23 -30.73 9.44
C PRO A 322 12.76 -29.79 10.55
N GLU A 323 12.81 -30.19 11.81
CA GLU A 323 12.35 -29.43 12.94
C GLU A 323 13.05 -28.06 13.04
N GLU A 324 14.36 -28.00 12.78
CA GLU A 324 15.14 -26.76 12.76
C GLU A 324 14.57 -25.75 11.73
N TYR A 325 14.20 -26.22 10.53
CA TYR A 325 13.60 -25.37 9.50
C TYR A 325 12.20 -24.90 9.91
N LYS A 326 11.39 -25.80 10.48
CA LYS A 326 10.04 -25.53 10.93
C LYS A 326 10.02 -24.43 11.99
N VAL A 327 10.89 -24.52 13.01
CA VAL A 327 11.05 -23.49 14.04
C VAL A 327 11.47 -22.17 13.39
N ALA A 328 12.47 -22.18 12.51
CA ALA A 328 12.92 -20.97 11.83
C ALA A 328 11.86 -20.34 10.89
N ALA A 329 10.85 -21.11 10.46
CA ALA A 329 9.75 -20.62 9.63
C ALA A 329 8.52 -20.18 10.43
N THR A 330 8.51 -20.37 11.76
CA THR A 330 7.39 -20.02 12.64
C THR A 330 7.76 -19.01 13.73
N GLU A 331 9.00 -19.07 14.26
CA GLU A 331 9.47 -18.21 15.33
C GLU A 331 10.58 -17.29 14.85
N GLY A 332 10.51 -16.00 15.23
CA GLY A 332 11.54 -15.02 14.88
C GLY A 332 11.83 -14.90 13.39
N VAL A 333 10.88 -15.20 12.53
CA VAL A 333 11.01 -15.42 11.06
C VAL A 333 11.79 -14.33 10.31
N ASN A 334 11.83 -13.11 10.86
CA ASN A 334 12.52 -11.97 10.25
C ASN A 334 13.90 -11.71 10.87
N ASN A 335 14.34 -12.49 11.84
CA ASN A 335 15.69 -12.36 12.39
C ASN A 335 16.71 -12.98 11.42
N LEU A 336 17.91 -12.46 11.41
CA LEU A 336 18.98 -12.90 10.52
C LEU A 336 19.33 -14.40 10.69
N LYS A 337 19.33 -14.91 11.94
CA LYS A 337 19.61 -16.30 12.23
C LYS A 337 18.62 -17.23 11.53
N GLU A 338 17.34 -16.99 11.71
CA GLU A 338 16.25 -17.79 11.15
C GLU A 338 16.20 -17.70 9.62
N ARG A 339 16.46 -16.52 9.04
CA ARG A 339 16.62 -16.33 7.60
C ARG A 339 17.79 -17.19 7.04
N ARG A 340 18.95 -17.22 7.74
CA ARG A 340 20.11 -18.00 7.33
C ARG A 340 19.86 -19.51 7.42
N ILE A 341 19.13 -19.97 8.44
CA ILE A 341 18.75 -21.38 8.55
C ILE A 341 17.92 -21.79 7.33
N ARG A 342 16.85 -21.04 7.01
CA ARG A 342 16.02 -21.35 5.85
C ARG A 342 16.79 -21.27 4.54
N ASP A 343 17.66 -20.28 4.37
CA ASP A 343 18.48 -20.11 3.17
C ASP A 343 19.43 -21.29 2.95
N ARG A 344 20.04 -21.84 4.02
CA ARG A 344 20.90 -23.02 3.93
C ARG A 344 20.14 -24.21 3.34
N TYR A 345 19.00 -24.58 3.87
CA TYR A 345 18.19 -25.69 3.37
C TYR A 345 17.72 -25.44 1.93
N LEU A 346 17.32 -24.24 1.60
CA LEU A 346 16.87 -23.91 0.25
C LEU A 346 18.01 -23.92 -0.77
N ASN A 347 19.21 -23.50 -0.40
CA ASN A 347 20.38 -23.62 -1.26
C ASN A 347 20.73 -25.06 -1.53
N GLU A 348 20.62 -26.00 -0.55
CA GLU A 348 20.80 -27.44 -0.75
C GLU A 348 19.78 -27.98 -1.77
N ILE A 349 18.49 -27.63 -1.62
CA ILE A 349 17.41 -28.05 -2.53
C ILE A 349 17.65 -27.52 -3.94
N ILE A 350 17.98 -26.21 -4.08
CA ILE A 350 18.22 -25.61 -5.39
C ILE A 350 19.46 -26.19 -6.05
N ASN A 351 20.56 -26.36 -5.30
CA ASN A 351 21.82 -26.93 -5.84
C ASN A 351 21.62 -28.37 -6.37
N SER A 352 20.75 -29.16 -5.71
CA SER A 352 20.40 -30.51 -6.21
C SER A 352 19.45 -30.49 -7.41
N SER A 353 18.99 -29.32 -7.82
CA SER A 353 18.11 -29.09 -8.96
C SER A 353 18.78 -28.31 -10.10
N LEU A 354 20.08 -28.07 -10.03
CA LEU A 354 20.84 -27.41 -11.11
C LEU A 354 21.09 -28.38 -12.28
N ILE A 355 21.18 -27.78 -13.50
CA ILE A 355 21.50 -28.48 -14.76
C ILE A 355 22.98 -28.40 -15.01
#